data_56b803a18a00acaec2bda362aa86946b
#
_entry.id   56b803a18a00acaec2bda362aa86946b
#
_cell.length_a   1.000
_cell.length_b   1.000
_cell.length_c   1.000
_cell.angle_alpha   90.00
_cell.angle_beta   90.00
_cell.angle_gamma   90.00
#
_symmetry.space_group_name_H-M   'P 1'
#
loop_
_entity.id
_entity.type
_entity.pdbx_description
1 polymer ?
#
loop_
_entity_poly.entity_id
_entity_poly.type
_entity_poly.pdbx_seq_one_letter_code
_entity_poly.pdbx_strand_id
1 'polypeptide(L)'
;DNVQLFYHSTDWYSNKEPNPIPAFNVADRTAASQLLHIKLYSPLSFYYGLPDYLSSTNYIQVDSDLSAYHKSNITNGLFPSCMINFRDGVPTQEERAELERLIYNKFGGASNAGKILMTFSSDPESAPQIEPLNLSEAHKTYDFLSKEVQTKILSGHRVTTPLLFGVRNEGGGFGSNADEMKDSYDLFYRTVVKPMQELFIDGLRPILAASSITIPLEFKKLVPASFLEENAEEVVEEVREKRY
;
A
#
# COMPACT_ATOMS: atom_id res chain seq x y z
N ASP A 1 5.20 28.78 -11.77
CA ASP A 1 4.80 27.95 -12.92
C ASP A 1 4.40 28.84 -14.09
N ASN A 2 4.94 28.57 -15.28
CA ASN A 2 4.59 29.30 -16.49
C ASN A 2 3.34 28.71 -17.20
N VAL A 3 2.48 28.01 -16.46
CA VAL A 3 1.24 27.44 -16.99
C VAL A 3 0.24 28.57 -17.19
N GLN A 4 -0.27 28.70 -18.41
CA GLN A 4 -1.25 29.74 -18.79
C GLN A 4 -2.67 29.20 -18.82
N LEU A 5 -2.86 27.95 -19.24
CA LEU A 5 -4.15 27.33 -19.44
C LEU A 5 -4.18 25.91 -18.91
N PHE A 6 -5.30 25.53 -18.34
CA PHE A 6 -5.67 24.17 -18.01
C PHE A 6 -6.84 23.73 -18.87
N TYR A 7 -6.88 22.47 -19.26
CA TYR A 7 -7.95 21.91 -20.05
C TYR A 7 -8.77 20.96 -19.18
N HIS A 8 -10.06 21.17 -19.09
CA HIS A 8 -10.99 20.34 -18.34
C HIS A 8 -11.99 19.66 -19.25
N SER A 9 -12.17 18.35 -19.11
CA SER A 9 -13.23 17.59 -19.77
C SER A 9 -13.89 16.66 -18.75
N THR A 10 -15.19 16.50 -18.87
CA THR A 10 -15.93 15.47 -18.13
C THR A 10 -15.80 14.10 -18.78
N ASP A 11 -15.38 14.08 -20.03
CA ASP A 11 -15.19 12.85 -20.82
C ASP A 11 -14.01 13.03 -21.78
N TRP A 12 -12.87 12.40 -21.43
CA TRP A 12 -11.64 12.42 -22.22
C TRP A 12 -11.62 11.35 -23.33
N TYR A 13 -12.63 10.48 -23.38
CA TYR A 13 -12.74 9.42 -24.39
C TYR A 13 -13.62 9.82 -25.57
N SER A 14 -14.38 10.89 -25.45
CA SER A 14 -15.16 11.45 -26.55
C SER A 14 -14.35 12.47 -27.36
N ASN A 15 -14.76 12.70 -28.61
CA ASN A 15 -14.20 13.75 -29.47
C ASN A 15 -14.61 15.19 -29.07
N LYS A 16 -15.12 15.37 -27.88
CA LYS A 16 -15.56 16.67 -27.37
C LYS A 16 -14.35 17.49 -26.97
N GLU A 17 -14.24 18.71 -27.49
CA GLU A 17 -13.15 19.61 -27.13
C GLU A 17 -13.19 19.93 -25.63
N PRO A 18 -12.03 19.81 -24.94
CA PRO A 18 -11.97 20.15 -23.54
C PRO A 18 -12.12 21.65 -23.31
N ASN A 19 -12.76 22.02 -22.20
CA ASN A 19 -12.95 23.42 -21.85
C ASN A 19 -11.63 24.03 -21.31
N PRO A 20 -11.09 25.10 -21.93
CA PRO A 20 -9.92 25.79 -21.44
C PRO A 20 -10.26 26.66 -20.22
N ILE A 21 -9.51 26.51 -19.14
CA ILE A 21 -9.62 27.32 -17.93
C ILE A 21 -8.28 28.04 -17.72
N PRO A 22 -8.26 29.37 -17.60
CA PRO A 22 -7.03 30.11 -17.36
C PRO A 22 -6.45 29.80 -16.00
N ALA A 23 -5.12 29.86 -15.90
CA ALA A 23 -4.44 29.76 -14.63
C ALA A 23 -4.79 30.95 -13.72
N PHE A 24 -4.81 30.69 -12.41
CA PHE A 24 -5.11 31.71 -11.41
C PHE A 24 -4.11 32.86 -11.48
N ASN A 25 -4.65 34.07 -11.62
CA ASN A 25 -3.86 35.30 -11.63
C ASN A 25 -4.55 36.35 -10.74
N VAL A 26 -3.84 36.80 -9.72
CA VAL A 26 -4.34 37.81 -8.76
C VAL A 26 -4.61 39.14 -9.46
N ALA A 27 -3.82 39.49 -10.48
CA ALA A 27 -3.89 40.77 -11.19
C ALA A 27 -4.98 40.80 -12.28
N ASP A 28 -5.36 39.64 -12.85
CA ASP A 28 -6.37 39.53 -13.90
C ASP A 28 -7.55 38.67 -13.42
N ARG A 29 -8.69 39.31 -13.20
CA ARG A 29 -9.93 38.72 -12.74
C ARG A 29 -11.05 38.78 -13.77
N THR A 30 -10.71 38.94 -15.04
CA THR A 30 -11.69 39.05 -16.11
C THR A 30 -12.37 37.73 -16.45
N ALA A 31 -11.68 36.58 -16.22
CA ALA A 31 -12.23 35.27 -16.44
C ALA A 31 -13.25 34.87 -15.35
N ALA A 32 -14.36 34.28 -15.76
CA ALA A 32 -15.43 33.84 -14.85
C ALA A 32 -14.95 32.76 -13.86
N SER A 33 -13.97 31.95 -14.26
CA SER A 33 -13.31 30.95 -13.41
C SER A 33 -11.84 30.84 -13.75
N GLN A 34 -11.03 30.60 -12.74
CA GLN A 34 -9.58 30.39 -12.86
C GLN A 34 -9.18 29.17 -12.04
N LEU A 35 -8.10 28.50 -12.42
CA LEU A 35 -7.63 27.29 -11.75
C LEU A 35 -6.26 27.56 -11.10
N LEU A 36 -6.20 27.35 -9.78
CA LEU A 36 -4.93 27.31 -9.06
C LEU A 36 -4.50 25.85 -8.89
N HIS A 37 -3.30 25.56 -9.41
CA HIS A 37 -2.71 24.22 -9.27
C HIS A 37 -1.67 24.20 -8.16
N ILE A 38 -1.97 23.51 -7.07
CA ILE A 38 -1.06 23.30 -5.95
C ILE A 38 -0.44 21.93 -6.12
N LYS A 39 0.89 21.86 -6.24
CA LYS A 39 1.63 20.60 -6.41
C LYS A 39 2.97 20.64 -5.69
N LEU A 40 3.46 19.49 -5.27
CA LEU A 40 4.86 19.34 -4.87
C LEU A 40 5.74 19.44 -6.12
N TYR A 41 6.86 20.15 -5.97
CA TYR A 41 7.85 20.19 -7.03
C TYR A 41 8.47 18.81 -7.26
N SER A 42 8.55 18.40 -8.51
CA SER A 42 9.29 17.22 -8.93
C SER A 42 10.09 17.54 -10.19
N PRO A 43 11.40 17.24 -10.22
CA PRO A 43 12.21 17.39 -11.43
C PRO A 43 11.82 16.40 -12.55
N LEU A 44 11.08 15.34 -12.21
CA LEU A 44 10.67 14.30 -13.15
C LEU A 44 9.35 14.60 -13.85
N SER A 45 8.60 15.61 -13.39
CA SER A 45 7.30 15.95 -13.96
C SER A 45 7.10 17.45 -14.00
N PHE A 46 6.84 17.99 -15.19
CA PHE A 46 6.59 19.41 -15.40
C PHE A 46 5.17 19.83 -15.03
N TYR A 47 4.17 19.01 -15.37
CA TYR A 47 2.77 19.42 -15.31
C TYR A 47 2.10 18.96 -14.03
N TYR A 48 2.28 17.71 -13.62
CA TYR A 48 1.59 17.12 -12.49
C TYR A 48 2.56 16.80 -11.36
N GLY A 49 2.06 16.88 -10.12
CA GLY A 49 2.79 16.34 -8.98
C GLY A 49 2.91 14.83 -9.09
N LEU A 50 4.03 14.29 -8.63
CA LEU A 50 4.21 12.84 -8.51
C LEU A 50 3.91 12.41 -7.08
N PRO A 51 3.23 11.27 -6.88
CA PRO A 51 2.98 10.76 -5.55
C PRO A 51 4.29 10.29 -4.89
N ASP A 52 4.42 10.51 -3.60
CA ASP A 52 5.62 10.15 -2.83
C ASP A 52 5.96 8.65 -2.92
N TYR A 53 4.94 7.80 -2.95
CA TYR A 53 5.08 6.35 -3.03
C TYR A 53 5.50 5.81 -4.40
N LEU A 54 5.73 6.67 -5.40
CA LEU A 54 6.08 6.22 -6.75
C LEU A 54 7.32 5.31 -6.77
N SER A 55 8.30 5.59 -5.90
CA SER A 55 9.49 4.75 -5.74
C SER A 55 9.19 3.34 -5.22
N SER A 56 8.06 3.15 -4.55
CA SER A 56 7.64 1.87 -3.95
C SER A 56 6.63 1.09 -4.79
N THR A 57 6.26 1.58 -5.99
CA THR A 57 5.23 0.97 -6.83
C THR A 57 5.51 -0.51 -7.12
N ASN A 58 6.77 -0.87 -7.40
CA ASN A 58 7.14 -2.26 -7.65
C ASN A 58 6.95 -3.14 -6.40
N TYR A 59 7.23 -2.61 -5.21
CA TYR A 59 7.01 -3.34 -3.95
C TYR A 59 5.53 -3.47 -3.62
N ILE A 60 4.72 -2.47 -3.95
CA ILE A 60 3.24 -2.56 -3.84
C ILE A 60 2.71 -3.68 -4.74
N GLN A 61 3.25 -3.81 -5.96
CA GLN A 61 2.88 -4.90 -6.86
C GLN A 61 3.33 -6.25 -6.30
N VAL A 62 4.56 -6.36 -5.80
CA VAL A 62 5.06 -7.59 -5.16
C VAL A 62 4.19 -8.01 -3.98
N ASP A 63 3.72 -7.07 -3.14
CA ASP A 63 2.80 -7.35 -2.03
C ASP A 63 1.47 -7.94 -2.52
N SER A 64 0.91 -7.34 -3.56
CA SER A 64 -0.30 -7.85 -4.23
C SER A 64 -0.11 -9.26 -4.77
N ASP A 65 0.99 -9.50 -5.47
CA ASP A 65 1.31 -10.81 -6.06
C ASP A 65 1.58 -11.87 -4.98
N LEU A 66 2.26 -11.49 -3.90
CA LEU A 66 2.50 -12.34 -2.74
C LEU A 66 1.19 -12.74 -2.06
N SER A 67 0.28 -11.79 -1.88
CA SER A 67 -1.06 -12.04 -1.33
C SER A 67 -1.88 -12.97 -2.23
N ALA A 68 -1.84 -12.76 -3.56
CA ALA A 68 -2.50 -13.62 -4.53
C ALA A 68 -1.92 -15.05 -4.53
N TYR A 69 -0.59 -15.16 -4.42
CA TYR A 69 0.10 -16.43 -4.30
C TYR A 69 -0.31 -17.18 -3.03
N HIS A 70 -0.30 -16.54 -1.86
CA HIS A 70 -0.74 -17.15 -0.61
C HIS A 70 -2.21 -17.61 -0.69
N LYS A 71 -3.09 -16.77 -1.24
CA LYS A 71 -4.49 -17.13 -1.45
C LYS A 71 -4.62 -18.35 -2.34
N SER A 72 -3.89 -18.40 -3.47
CA SER A 72 -3.88 -19.54 -4.38
C SER A 72 -3.39 -20.81 -3.71
N ASN A 73 -2.33 -20.70 -2.89
CA ASN A 73 -1.78 -21.83 -2.15
C ASN A 73 -2.75 -22.38 -1.10
N ILE A 74 -3.46 -21.51 -0.40
CA ILE A 74 -4.48 -21.90 0.58
C ILE A 74 -5.68 -22.56 -0.14
N THR A 75 -6.08 -22.00 -1.27
CA THR A 75 -7.26 -22.48 -2.00
C THR A 75 -6.99 -23.79 -2.76
N ASN A 76 -5.85 -23.85 -3.46
CA ASN A 76 -5.55 -24.96 -4.36
C ASN A 76 -4.58 -25.99 -3.75
N GLY A 77 -3.91 -25.65 -2.65
CA GLY A 77 -2.81 -26.41 -2.08
C GLY A 77 -1.52 -26.25 -2.90
N LEU A 78 -0.38 -26.16 -2.21
CA LEU A 78 0.95 -26.06 -2.86
C LEU A 78 1.41 -27.33 -3.53
N PHE A 79 0.93 -28.46 -3.00
CA PHE A 79 1.38 -29.79 -3.42
C PHE A 79 0.22 -30.78 -3.40
N PRO A 80 0.27 -31.80 -4.25
CA PRO A 80 -0.64 -32.91 -4.13
C PRO A 80 -0.48 -33.52 -2.71
N SER A 81 -1.61 -33.68 -2.02
CA SER A 81 -1.62 -34.23 -0.66
C SER A 81 -1.25 -35.70 -0.65
N CYS A 82 -1.41 -36.38 -1.75
CA CYS A 82 -0.97 -37.75 -1.95
C CYS A 82 -0.62 -38.01 -3.42
N MET A 83 0.30 -38.96 -3.61
CA MET A 83 0.57 -39.55 -4.90
C MET A 83 -0.04 -40.97 -4.92
N ILE A 84 -0.80 -41.28 -5.95
CA ILE A 84 -1.28 -42.61 -6.19
C ILE A 84 -0.54 -43.13 -7.42
N ASN A 85 0.29 -44.15 -7.22
CA ASN A 85 0.98 -44.81 -8.31
C ASN A 85 0.35 -46.20 -8.58
N PHE A 86 -0.15 -46.42 -9.78
CA PHE A 86 -0.70 -47.69 -10.21
C PHE A 86 0.41 -48.52 -10.84
N ARG A 87 0.60 -49.74 -10.34
CA ARG A 87 1.72 -50.63 -10.71
C ARG A 87 1.34 -51.76 -11.68
N ASP A 88 0.06 -51.87 -12.02
CA ASP A 88 -0.45 -52.95 -12.89
C ASP A 88 -0.44 -52.58 -14.40
N GLY A 89 0.65 -51.92 -14.84
CA GLY A 89 0.80 -51.50 -16.21
C GLY A 89 0.26 -50.10 -16.52
N VAL A 90 0.35 -49.71 -17.79
CA VAL A 90 -0.10 -48.40 -18.24
C VAL A 90 -1.50 -48.58 -18.84
N PRO A 91 -2.58 -48.11 -18.19
CA PRO A 91 -3.93 -48.26 -18.70
C PRO A 91 -4.13 -47.50 -20.00
N THR A 92 -5.13 -47.88 -20.77
CA THR A 92 -5.54 -47.16 -21.98
C THR A 92 -6.01 -45.74 -21.62
N GLN A 93 -6.10 -44.89 -22.64
CA GLN A 93 -6.49 -43.50 -22.41
C GLN A 93 -7.91 -43.36 -21.84
N GLU A 94 -8.79 -44.30 -22.20
CA GLU A 94 -10.18 -44.37 -21.71
C GLU A 94 -10.23 -44.81 -20.23
N GLU A 95 -9.47 -45.82 -19.87
CA GLU A 95 -9.35 -46.32 -18.48
C GLU A 95 -8.72 -45.26 -17.54
N ARG A 96 -7.75 -44.51 -18.05
CA ARG A 96 -7.18 -43.36 -17.28
C ARG A 96 -8.24 -42.31 -16.96
N ALA A 97 -9.01 -41.91 -17.97
CA ALA A 97 -10.05 -40.91 -17.80
C ALA A 97 -11.13 -41.35 -16.81
N GLU A 98 -11.46 -42.65 -16.82
CA GLU A 98 -12.43 -43.23 -15.88
C GLU A 98 -11.88 -43.31 -14.46
N LEU A 99 -10.63 -43.71 -14.26
CA LEU A 99 -9.93 -43.73 -12.98
C LEU A 99 -9.78 -42.34 -12.41
N GLU A 100 -9.37 -41.37 -13.21
CA GLU A 100 -9.29 -39.95 -12.82
C GLU A 100 -10.65 -39.45 -12.33
N ARG A 101 -11.72 -39.72 -13.07
CA ARG A 101 -13.07 -39.31 -12.69
C ARG A 101 -13.54 -39.98 -11.39
N LEU A 102 -13.26 -41.26 -11.18
CA LEU A 102 -13.61 -41.99 -9.97
C LEU A 102 -12.86 -41.44 -8.75
N ILE A 103 -11.58 -41.17 -8.88
CA ILE A 103 -10.75 -40.65 -7.82
C ILE A 103 -11.14 -39.20 -7.49
N TYR A 104 -11.34 -38.35 -8.50
CA TYR A 104 -11.85 -37.00 -8.32
C TYR A 104 -13.21 -36.98 -7.64
N ASN A 105 -14.14 -37.86 -8.02
CA ASN A 105 -15.45 -37.94 -7.38
C ASN A 105 -15.41 -38.45 -5.94
N LYS A 106 -14.46 -39.31 -5.62
CA LYS A 106 -14.37 -39.95 -4.29
C LYS A 106 -13.55 -39.16 -3.31
N PHE A 107 -12.53 -38.45 -3.78
CA PHE A 107 -11.57 -37.69 -2.94
C PHE A 107 -11.56 -36.19 -3.24
N GLY A 108 -12.19 -35.75 -4.32
CA GLY A 108 -12.28 -34.35 -4.73
C GLY A 108 -13.56 -33.74 -4.19
N GLY A 109 -13.48 -32.99 -3.12
CA GLY A 109 -14.44 -31.92 -2.83
C GLY A 109 -13.93 -30.61 -3.41
N ALA A 110 -14.75 -29.58 -3.52
CA ALA A 110 -14.35 -28.27 -4.03
C ALA A 110 -13.11 -27.67 -3.35
N SER A 111 -12.81 -28.10 -2.10
CA SER A 111 -11.63 -27.71 -1.33
C SER A 111 -10.39 -28.60 -1.53
N ASN A 112 -10.53 -29.73 -2.24
CA ASN A 112 -9.46 -30.72 -2.43
C ASN A 112 -9.03 -30.90 -3.88
N ALA A 113 -9.61 -30.15 -4.80
CA ALA A 113 -9.23 -30.16 -6.21
C ALA A 113 -7.75 -29.76 -6.36
N GLY A 114 -6.95 -30.64 -6.96
CA GLY A 114 -5.52 -30.39 -7.19
C GLY A 114 -4.55 -31.07 -6.21
N LYS A 115 -5.06 -31.79 -5.20
CA LYS A 115 -4.20 -32.40 -4.17
C LYS A 115 -3.78 -33.86 -4.45
N ILE A 116 -4.18 -34.43 -5.58
CA ILE A 116 -3.88 -35.81 -5.94
C ILE A 116 -3.04 -35.81 -7.21
N LEU A 117 -1.83 -36.35 -7.12
CA LEU A 117 -0.98 -36.64 -8.27
C LEU A 117 -1.13 -38.15 -8.61
N MET A 118 -1.57 -38.44 -9.82
CA MET A 118 -1.67 -39.81 -10.32
C MET A 118 -0.54 -40.10 -11.29
N THR A 119 0.12 -41.21 -11.07
CA THR A 119 1.17 -41.71 -11.95
C THR A 119 0.92 -43.19 -12.29
N PHE A 120 1.32 -43.58 -13.49
CA PHE A 120 1.19 -44.94 -13.97
C PHE A 120 2.59 -45.43 -14.38
N SER A 121 3.05 -46.54 -13.83
CA SER A 121 4.33 -47.12 -14.18
C SER A 121 4.17 -48.61 -14.39
N SER A 122 4.89 -49.16 -15.37
CA SER A 122 4.90 -50.59 -15.68
C SER A 122 5.90 -51.38 -14.84
N ASP A 123 6.79 -50.66 -14.13
CA ASP A 123 7.85 -51.24 -13.30
C ASP A 123 7.92 -50.52 -11.94
N PRO A 124 8.03 -51.24 -10.82
CA PRO A 124 8.19 -50.65 -9.50
C PRO A 124 9.44 -49.74 -9.35
N GLU A 125 10.50 -50.02 -10.11
CA GLU A 125 11.75 -49.24 -10.07
C GLU A 125 11.63 -47.93 -10.87
N SER A 126 10.70 -47.85 -11.82
CA SER A 126 10.42 -46.65 -12.62
C SER A 126 9.38 -45.70 -11.99
N ALA A 127 8.91 -46.00 -10.80
CA ALA A 127 7.97 -45.13 -10.09
C ALA A 127 8.60 -43.76 -9.80
N PRO A 128 7.97 -42.66 -10.18
CA PRO A 128 8.53 -41.33 -9.86
C PRO A 128 8.65 -41.15 -8.34
N GLN A 129 9.85 -40.82 -7.88
CA GLN A 129 10.05 -40.37 -6.51
C GLN A 129 9.69 -38.90 -6.41
N ILE A 130 8.78 -38.58 -5.50
CA ILE A 130 8.56 -37.19 -5.12
C ILE A 130 9.50 -36.92 -3.94
N GLU A 131 10.53 -36.13 -4.19
CA GLU A 131 11.25 -35.46 -3.11
C GLU A 131 10.36 -34.31 -2.60
N PRO A 132 9.97 -34.32 -1.31
CA PRO A 132 9.24 -33.18 -0.74
C PRO A 132 10.16 -31.96 -0.84
N LEU A 133 9.75 -30.97 -1.63
CA LEU A 133 10.37 -29.66 -1.60
C LEU A 133 10.33 -29.15 -0.16
N ASN A 134 11.48 -28.85 0.41
CA ASN A 134 11.62 -28.40 1.79
C ASN A 134 10.82 -27.10 1.99
N LEU A 135 9.60 -27.22 2.47
CA LEU A 135 8.70 -26.12 2.82
C LEU A 135 9.31 -25.15 3.85
N SER A 136 10.27 -25.60 4.65
CA SER A 136 10.89 -24.78 5.68
C SER A 136 11.70 -23.60 5.12
N GLU A 137 12.34 -23.74 3.96
CA GLU A 137 13.09 -22.66 3.33
C GLU A 137 12.17 -21.69 2.58
N ALA A 138 11.10 -22.20 1.98
CA ALA A 138 10.10 -21.35 1.36
C ALA A 138 9.44 -20.39 2.36
N HIS A 139 9.08 -20.87 3.55
CA HIS A 139 8.52 -20.02 4.60
C HIS A 139 9.45 -18.90 5.04
N LYS A 140 10.75 -19.18 5.19
CA LYS A 140 11.74 -18.14 5.54
C LYS A 140 11.86 -17.09 4.45
N THR A 141 11.85 -17.50 3.20
CA THR A 141 11.91 -16.59 2.04
C THR A 141 10.69 -15.69 1.99
N TYR A 142 9.50 -16.23 2.22
CA TYR A 142 8.25 -15.44 2.23
C TYR A 142 8.17 -14.47 3.41
N ASP A 143 8.59 -14.89 4.60
CA ASP A 143 8.63 -14.03 5.79
C ASP A 143 9.61 -12.86 5.57
N PHE A 144 10.79 -13.16 5.04
CA PHE A 144 11.76 -12.14 4.67
C PHE A 144 11.20 -11.16 3.63
N LEU A 145 10.62 -11.68 2.54
CA LEU A 145 10.06 -10.87 1.46
C LEU A 145 8.91 -9.98 1.96
N SER A 146 8.01 -10.52 2.78
CA SER A 146 6.90 -9.77 3.38
C SER A 146 7.40 -8.61 4.25
N LYS A 147 8.42 -8.82 5.08
CA LYS A 147 9.03 -7.79 5.92
C LYS A 147 9.77 -6.74 5.09
N GLU A 148 10.46 -7.16 4.05
CA GLU A 148 11.15 -6.24 3.13
C GLU A 148 10.14 -5.35 2.40
N VAL A 149 9.10 -5.93 1.83
CA VAL A 149 8.04 -5.22 1.11
C VAL A 149 7.38 -4.18 2.02
N GLN A 150 6.98 -4.57 3.24
CA GLN A 150 6.43 -3.65 4.22
C GLN A 150 7.36 -2.47 4.48
N THR A 151 8.63 -2.74 4.73
CA THR A 151 9.65 -1.70 5.00
C THR A 151 9.82 -0.75 3.82
N LYS A 152 9.84 -1.27 2.59
CA LYS A 152 10.00 -0.47 1.38
C LYS A 152 8.78 0.39 1.07
N ILE A 153 7.57 -0.13 1.30
CA ILE A 153 6.33 0.63 1.14
C ILE A 153 6.27 1.77 2.16
N LEU A 154 6.54 1.49 3.44
CA LEU A 154 6.59 2.52 4.49
C LEU A 154 7.63 3.60 4.17
N SER A 155 8.83 3.20 3.74
CA SER A 155 9.89 4.15 3.34
C SER A 155 9.46 5.01 2.15
N GLY A 156 8.75 4.46 1.18
CA GLY A 156 8.21 5.20 0.04
C GLY A 156 7.20 6.27 0.45
N HIS A 157 6.41 5.99 1.48
CA HIS A 157 5.49 6.96 2.10
C HIS A 157 6.17 7.86 3.15
N ARG A 158 7.49 7.73 3.32
CA ARG A 158 8.28 8.44 4.34
C ARG A 158 7.81 8.21 5.78
N VAL A 159 7.14 7.09 6.02
CA VAL A 159 6.68 6.67 7.34
C VAL A 159 7.82 5.97 8.07
N THR A 160 8.18 6.45 9.25
CA THR A 160 9.37 6.03 10.01
C THR A 160 9.17 4.69 10.71
N THR A 161 7.95 4.38 11.16
CA THR A 161 7.66 3.15 11.90
C THR A 161 6.22 2.69 11.69
N PRO A 162 5.94 1.37 11.65
CA PRO A 162 4.58 0.82 11.63
C PRO A 162 3.74 1.21 12.85
N LEU A 163 4.36 1.61 13.96
CA LEU A 163 3.67 2.07 15.17
C LEU A 163 2.75 3.25 14.92
N LEU A 164 3.05 4.10 13.95
CA LEU A 164 2.17 5.22 13.56
C LEU A 164 0.81 4.76 13.02
N PHE A 165 0.71 3.50 12.57
CA PHE A 165 -0.54 2.86 12.17
C PHE A 165 -1.12 1.94 13.25
N GLY A 166 -0.56 1.95 14.47
CA GLY A 166 -0.97 1.07 15.55
C GLY A 166 -0.47 -0.38 15.41
N VAL A 167 0.42 -0.64 14.46
CA VAL A 167 1.02 -1.96 14.25
C VAL A 167 2.29 -2.07 15.08
N ARG A 168 2.34 -3.02 16.01
CA ARG A 168 3.51 -3.24 16.87
C ARG A 168 4.57 -4.06 16.15
N ASN A 169 5.83 -3.71 16.36
CA ASN A 169 6.94 -4.54 15.95
C ASN A 169 7.08 -5.76 16.87
N GLU A 170 7.32 -6.93 16.30
CA GLU A 170 7.63 -8.14 17.06
C GLU A 170 8.94 -7.92 17.85
N GLY A 171 8.88 -7.97 19.18
CA GLY A 171 10.05 -7.89 20.07
C GLY A 171 10.22 -6.59 20.86
N GLY A 172 9.38 -5.59 20.69
CA GLY A 172 9.39 -4.35 21.50
C GLY A 172 8.71 -4.55 22.86
N GLY A 173 9.40 -4.25 23.98
CA GLY A 173 8.81 -4.22 25.33
C GLY A 173 7.81 -3.07 25.49
N PHE A 174 6.87 -3.21 26.44
CA PHE A 174 5.77 -2.25 26.65
C PHE A 174 6.22 -0.83 27.03
N GLY A 175 7.40 -0.64 27.63
CA GLY A 175 7.87 0.67 28.10
C GLY A 175 8.63 1.49 27.06
N SER A 176 9.22 0.85 26.07
CA SER A 176 10.01 1.52 25.01
C SER A 176 9.15 2.08 23.87
N ASN A 177 7.91 1.62 23.75
CA ASN A 177 7.09 1.93 22.56
C ASN A 177 6.42 3.31 22.61
N ALA A 178 6.21 3.90 23.78
CA ALA A 178 5.54 5.20 23.90
C ALA A 178 6.47 6.33 23.46
N ASP A 179 7.71 6.33 23.92
CA ASP A 179 8.71 7.33 23.55
C ASP A 179 9.10 7.20 22.07
N GLU A 180 9.31 5.96 21.59
CA GLU A 180 9.56 5.69 20.17
C GLU A 180 8.42 6.19 19.28
N MET A 181 7.16 5.99 19.69
CA MET A 181 6.00 6.48 18.95
C MET A 181 5.95 8.01 18.94
N LYS A 182 6.26 8.67 20.07
CA LYS A 182 6.30 10.13 20.18
C LYS A 182 7.35 10.73 19.27
N ASP A 183 8.58 10.22 19.34
CA ASP A 183 9.69 10.69 18.52
C ASP A 183 9.43 10.45 17.03
N SER A 184 8.91 9.30 16.68
CA SER A 184 8.54 8.96 15.31
C SER A 184 7.41 9.83 14.78
N TYR A 185 6.40 10.13 15.61
CA TYR A 185 5.31 11.02 15.25
C TYR A 185 5.84 12.44 15.02
N ASP A 186 6.68 12.96 15.91
CA ASP A 186 7.24 14.30 15.76
C ASP A 186 8.16 14.42 14.56
N LEU A 187 8.96 13.40 14.27
CA LEU A 187 9.77 13.34 13.08
C LEU A 187 8.90 13.34 11.81
N PHE A 188 7.90 12.47 11.75
CA PHE A 188 6.97 12.39 10.63
C PHE A 188 6.19 13.69 10.44
N TYR A 189 5.69 14.26 11.54
CA TYR A 189 4.98 15.54 11.50
C TYR A 189 5.85 16.66 10.92
N ARG A 190 7.10 16.80 11.40
CA ARG A 190 8.01 17.88 10.96
C ARG A 190 8.51 17.71 9.53
N THR A 191 8.74 16.46 9.10
CA THR A 191 9.39 16.19 7.81
C THR A 191 8.40 15.92 6.68
N VAL A 192 7.18 15.50 6.98
CA VAL A 192 6.17 15.12 5.97
C VAL A 192 4.92 15.98 6.10
N VAL A 193 4.28 15.98 7.26
CA VAL A 193 2.96 16.62 7.43
C VAL A 193 3.06 18.14 7.33
N LYS A 194 3.96 18.75 8.12
CA LYS A 194 4.11 20.20 8.18
C LYS A 194 4.45 20.83 6.81
N PRO A 195 5.43 20.33 6.05
CA PRO A 195 5.70 20.86 4.70
C PRO A 195 4.50 20.78 3.75
N MET A 196 3.69 19.71 3.83
CA MET A 196 2.46 19.62 3.04
C MET A 196 1.42 20.65 3.48
N GLN A 197 1.24 20.85 4.79
CA GLN A 197 0.34 21.87 5.33
C GLN A 197 0.77 23.28 4.90
N GLU A 198 2.06 23.58 4.95
CA GLU A 198 2.62 24.86 4.50
C GLU A 198 2.36 25.09 3.00
N LEU A 199 2.54 24.06 2.17
CA LEU A 199 2.23 24.13 0.75
C LEU A 199 0.76 24.51 0.49
N PHE A 200 -0.19 23.93 1.25
CA PHE A 200 -1.61 24.28 1.14
C PHE A 200 -1.88 25.72 1.61
N ILE A 201 -1.30 26.13 2.72
CA ILE A 201 -1.45 27.50 3.24
C ILE A 201 -0.92 28.52 2.22
N ASP A 202 0.26 28.27 1.67
CA ASP A 202 0.89 29.15 0.69
C ASP A 202 0.09 29.22 -0.62
N GLY A 203 -0.53 28.13 -1.03
CA GLY A 203 -1.45 28.07 -2.17
C GLY A 203 -2.76 28.83 -1.91
N LEU A 204 -3.32 28.76 -0.71
CA LEU A 204 -4.60 29.42 -0.36
C LEU A 204 -4.47 30.91 -0.09
N ARG A 205 -3.32 31.38 0.42
CA ARG A 205 -3.10 32.81 0.72
C ARG A 205 -3.41 33.76 -0.43
N PRO A 206 -2.92 33.52 -1.67
CA PRO A 206 -3.22 34.40 -2.80
C PRO A 206 -4.72 34.44 -3.14
N ILE A 207 -5.45 33.33 -2.96
CA ILE A 207 -6.90 33.28 -3.19
C ILE A 207 -7.63 34.18 -2.17
N LEU A 208 -7.29 34.04 -0.88
CA LEU A 208 -7.88 34.84 0.18
C LEU A 208 -7.54 36.33 -0.01
N ALA A 209 -6.28 36.67 -0.30
CA ALA A 209 -5.86 38.02 -0.60
C ALA A 209 -6.64 38.62 -1.79
N ALA A 210 -6.81 37.81 -2.84
CA ALA A 210 -7.60 38.20 -3.98
C ALA A 210 -9.07 38.46 -3.66
N SER A 211 -9.62 37.84 -2.62
CA SER A 211 -10.99 38.02 -2.13
C SER A 211 -11.09 39.08 -1.01
N SER A 212 -10.00 39.79 -0.73
CA SER A 212 -9.90 40.78 0.37
C SER A 212 -10.22 40.17 1.75
N ILE A 213 -9.93 38.87 1.90
CA ILE A 213 -10.13 38.16 3.16
C ILE A 213 -8.77 38.07 3.86
N THR A 214 -8.65 38.70 5.03
CA THR A 214 -7.44 38.67 5.87
C THR A 214 -7.70 37.80 7.09
N ILE A 215 -7.55 36.51 6.93
CA ILE A 215 -7.67 35.53 8.02
C ILE A 215 -6.34 34.79 8.16
N PRO A 216 -5.76 34.66 9.37
CA PRO A 216 -4.61 33.81 9.59
C PRO A 216 -5.05 32.35 9.37
N LEU A 217 -4.35 31.66 8.45
CA LEU A 217 -4.55 30.25 8.22
C LEU A 217 -3.49 29.47 8.98
N GLU A 218 -3.93 28.52 9.78
CA GLU A 218 -3.06 27.56 10.46
C GLU A 218 -3.73 26.19 10.53
N PHE A 219 -2.93 25.15 10.51
CA PHE A 219 -3.39 23.80 10.80
C PHE A 219 -3.23 23.53 12.29
N LYS A 220 -4.30 23.09 12.94
CA LYS A 220 -4.22 22.63 14.33
C LYS A 220 -3.44 21.33 14.38
N LYS A 221 -2.33 21.30 15.12
CA LYS A 221 -1.57 20.06 15.36
C LYS A 221 -2.46 19.09 16.14
N LEU A 222 -2.66 17.89 15.58
CA LEU A 222 -3.31 16.78 16.27
C LEU A 222 -2.26 16.06 17.08
N VAL A 223 -2.40 16.09 18.39
CA VAL A 223 -1.52 15.36 19.32
C VAL A 223 -2.29 14.12 19.77
N PRO A 224 -1.71 12.91 19.69
CA PRO A 224 -2.33 11.71 20.24
C PRO A 224 -2.70 11.91 21.71
N ALA A 225 -3.84 11.36 22.13
CA ALA A 225 -4.38 11.55 23.48
C ALA A 225 -3.40 11.11 24.59
N SER A 226 -2.57 10.10 24.32
CA SER A 226 -1.52 9.64 25.23
C SER A 226 -0.40 10.65 25.50
N PHE A 227 -0.27 11.69 24.67
CA PHE A 227 0.73 12.76 24.86
C PHE A 227 0.17 13.99 25.56
N LEU A 228 -1.15 14.03 25.80
CA LEU A 228 -1.82 15.15 26.45
C LEU A 228 -1.62 15.17 27.96
N GLU A 229 -1.36 14.02 28.57
CA GLU A 229 -1.16 13.91 30.02
C GLU A 229 0.16 14.57 30.49
N GLU A 230 1.22 14.47 29.68
CA GLU A 230 2.52 15.13 29.99
C GLU A 230 2.52 16.64 29.77
N ASN A 231 1.71 17.14 28.83
CA ASN A 231 1.65 18.57 28.51
C ASN A 231 0.54 19.33 29.24
N ALA A 232 -0.30 18.66 30.01
CA ALA A 232 -1.39 19.32 30.75
C ALA A 232 -0.85 20.30 31.81
N GLU A 233 0.26 19.98 32.42
CA GLU A 233 0.91 20.85 33.40
C GLU A 233 1.58 22.07 32.75
N GLU A 234 2.30 21.88 31.62
CA GLU A 234 2.92 22.97 30.84
C GLU A 234 1.89 23.94 30.25
N VAL A 235 0.79 23.43 29.70
CA VAL A 235 -0.28 24.27 29.13
C VAL A 235 -1.02 25.05 30.20
N VAL A 236 -1.20 24.47 31.38
CA VAL A 236 -1.81 25.16 32.54
C VAL A 236 -0.91 26.30 33.06
N GLU A 237 0.40 26.08 33.03
CA GLU A 237 1.38 27.10 33.46
C GLU A 237 1.47 28.26 32.44
N GLU A 238 1.50 27.95 31.12
CA GLU A 238 1.52 28.96 30.06
C GLU A 238 0.23 29.81 30.02
N VAL A 239 -0.93 29.18 30.31
CA VAL A 239 -2.21 29.92 30.43
C VAL A 239 -2.27 30.77 31.72
N ARG A 240 -1.60 30.35 32.78
CA ARG A 240 -1.47 31.17 34.01
C ARG A 240 -0.57 32.38 33.82
N GLU A 241 0.58 32.21 33.15
CA GLU A 241 1.49 33.30 32.87
C GLU A 241 0.92 34.40 31.95
N LYS A 242 0.07 34.01 30.99
CA LYS A 242 -0.60 34.96 30.07
C LYS A 242 -1.81 35.68 30.68
N ARG A 243 -2.15 35.42 31.96
CA ARG A 243 -3.25 36.08 32.69
C ARG A 243 -2.79 37.16 33.68
N TYR A 244 -1.52 37.38 33.79
CA TYR A 244 -0.91 38.48 34.54
C TYR A 244 -0.12 39.38 33.57
#